data_89bf698a63f50d1c1dbf6dd1f8cbd9bd
#
_entry.id   89bf698a63f50d1c1dbf6dd1f8cbd9bd
#
_cell.length_a   1.000
_cell.length_b   1.000
_cell.length_c   1.000
_cell.angle_alpha   90.00
_cell.angle_beta   90.00
_cell.angle_gamma   90.00
#
_symmetry.space_group_name_H-M   'P 1'
#
loop_
_entity.id
_entity.type
_entity.pdbx_description
1 polymer ?
#
loop_
_entity_poly.entity_id
_entity_poly.type
_entity_poly.pdbx_seq_one_letter_code
_entity_poly.pdbx_strand_id
1 'polypeptide(L)'
;GSSWNQALHDGIYVSDKKIKNLLFKNRDLSSSVKQLLSTSTNDFELTLYPKISMGDGQQANNPWLQEMPDPISRVSWDNYLTVSKSDAKDLGLKNINDSNGALNSNYASVSLEGKTIKVPVLIQPGQAKGSVGLSFGYGRSSGVKKELQTGVNGFEFYKNLVSTQSVKIESINETHEFACVQLHNT
;
A
#
# COMPACT_ATOMS: atom_id res chain seq x y z
N GLY A 1 -1.53 38.80 -27.74
CA GLY A 1 -2.10 37.83 -28.66
C GLY A 1 -1.09 36.87 -29.26
N SER A 2 0.04 37.33 -29.83
CA SER A 2 0.99 36.49 -30.56
C SER A 2 1.78 35.53 -29.63
N SER A 3 2.19 35.99 -28.48
CA SER A 3 2.97 35.17 -27.53
C SER A 3 2.19 33.98 -26.96
N TRP A 4 0.88 34.10 -26.74
CA TRP A 4 0.02 33.01 -26.27
C TRP A 4 -0.14 31.93 -27.36
N ASN A 5 -0.45 32.36 -28.59
CA ASN A 5 -0.59 31.42 -29.70
C ASN A 5 0.72 30.68 -29.99
N GLN A 6 1.85 31.38 -29.89
CA GLN A 6 3.16 30.76 -30.04
C GLN A 6 3.43 29.73 -28.94
N ALA A 7 3.13 30.06 -27.68
CA ALA A 7 3.29 29.10 -26.55
C ALA A 7 2.40 27.86 -26.71
N LEU A 8 1.18 28.00 -27.23
CA LEU A 8 0.31 26.85 -27.52
C LEU A 8 0.87 25.99 -28.66
N HIS A 9 1.42 26.60 -29.72
CA HIS A 9 2.03 25.88 -30.82
C HIS A 9 3.30 25.13 -30.40
N ASP A 10 4.16 25.79 -29.61
CA ASP A 10 5.47 25.26 -29.22
C ASP A 10 5.40 24.36 -27.98
N GLY A 11 4.25 24.32 -27.27
CA GLY A 11 4.05 23.58 -26.05
C GLY A 11 4.84 24.10 -24.83
N ILE A 12 5.53 25.22 -24.98
CA ILE A 12 6.33 25.87 -23.92
C ILE A 12 6.14 27.38 -23.94
N TYR A 13 6.26 28.00 -22.78
CA TYR A 13 6.31 29.47 -22.65
C TYR A 13 7.62 29.88 -22.01
N VAL A 14 8.45 30.60 -22.76
CA VAL A 14 9.69 31.19 -22.27
C VAL A 14 9.41 32.56 -21.69
N SER A 15 9.62 32.72 -20.40
CA SER A 15 9.44 34.02 -19.71
C SER A 15 10.75 34.78 -19.65
N ASP A 16 10.72 36.07 -20.04
CA ASP A 16 11.85 37.00 -19.89
C ASP A 16 12.10 37.42 -18.43
N LYS A 17 11.29 36.89 -17.48
CA LYS A 17 11.51 37.17 -16.06
C LYS A 17 12.85 36.60 -15.62
N LYS A 18 13.76 37.47 -15.22
CA LYS A 18 15.00 37.06 -14.57
C LYS A 18 14.67 36.25 -13.31
N ILE A 19 15.14 35.03 -13.28
CA ILE A 19 15.06 34.18 -12.06
C ILE A 19 15.87 34.91 -10.98
N LYS A 20 15.23 35.29 -9.89
CA LYS A 20 15.95 35.76 -8.70
C LYS A 20 16.85 34.65 -8.20
N ASN A 21 18.13 34.93 -8.05
CA ASN A 21 19.04 34.01 -7.37
C ASN A 21 18.51 33.77 -5.97
N LEU A 22 17.91 32.60 -5.75
CA LEU A 22 17.46 32.17 -4.44
C LEU A 22 18.71 31.69 -3.70
N LEU A 23 19.14 32.45 -2.71
CA LEU A 23 20.18 32.01 -1.79
C LEU A 23 19.56 30.94 -0.88
N PHE A 24 20.18 29.77 -0.87
CA PHE A 24 19.83 28.72 0.06
C PHE A 24 20.17 29.20 1.49
N LYS A 25 19.16 29.33 2.34
CA LYS A 25 19.38 29.63 3.76
C LYS A 25 19.59 28.32 4.49
N ASN A 26 20.80 28.11 5.00
CA ASN A 26 21.05 27.04 5.96
C ASN A 26 20.14 27.25 7.18
N ARG A 27 19.18 26.35 7.37
CA ARG A 27 18.35 26.30 8.56
C ARG A 27 18.91 25.20 9.48
N ASP A 28 18.83 25.46 10.79
CA ASP A 28 19.09 24.40 11.75
C ASP A 28 18.03 23.29 11.59
N LEU A 29 18.47 22.11 11.20
CA LEU A 29 17.63 20.92 10.98
C LEU A 29 17.53 20.05 12.22
N SER A 30 18.17 20.43 13.34
CA SER A 30 18.27 19.60 14.55
C SER A 30 16.92 19.23 15.13
N SER A 31 15.94 20.13 15.08
CA SER A 31 14.58 19.86 15.55
C SER A 31 13.84 18.86 14.64
N SER A 32 13.99 19.01 13.33
CA SER A 32 13.37 18.09 12.34
C SER A 32 14.01 16.70 12.42
N VAL A 33 15.33 16.62 12.59
CA VAL A 33 16.05 15.35 12.78
C VAL A 33 15.62 14.67 14.08
N LYS A 34 15.49 15.41 15.19
CA LYS A 34 14.98 14.85 16.45
C LYS A 34 13.56 14.32 16.30
N GLN A 35 12.70 15.05 15.62
CA GLN A 35 11.32 14.60 15.35
C GLN A 35 11.31 13.32 14.49
N LEU A 36 12.14 13.24 13.45
CA LEU A 36 12.26 12.05 12.62
C LEU A 36 12.78 10.84 13.43
N LEU A 37 13.81 11.04 14.25
CA LEU A 37 14.36 9.98 15.09
C LEU A 37 13.37 9.51 16.18
N SER A 38 12.51 10.39 16.67
CA SER A 38 11.48 10.01 17.65
C SER A 38 10.36 9.14 17.07
N THR A 39 10.23 9.06 15.75
CA THR A 39 9.28 8.15 15.07
C THR A 39 9.88 6.78 14.79
N SER A 40 11.20 6.61 14.98
CA SER A 40 11.84 5.29 14.84
C SER A 40 11.40 4.36 15.96
N THR A 41 10.96 3.17 15.58
CA THR A 41 10.48 2.15 16.52
C THR A 41 11.15 0.82 16.23
N ASN A 42 11.08 -0.12 17.19
CA ASN A 42 11.51 -1.50 16.99
C ASN A 42 10.36 -2.38 16.39
N ASP A 43 9.18 -1.79 16.19
CA ASP A 43 8.04 -2.43 15.56
C ASP A 43 8.11 -2.28 14.03
N PHE A 44 7.14 -2.84 13.32
CA PHE A 44 7.06 -2.72 11.87
C PHE A 44 6.59 -1.33 11.43
N GLU A 45 7.16 -0.82 10.35
CA GLU A 45 6.71 0.42 9.71
C GLU A 45 5.64 0.09 8.66
N LEU A 46 4.38 0.49 8.94
CA LEU A 46 3.26 0.33 8.01
C LEU A 46 3.15 1.52 7.08
N THR A 47 3.19 1.25 5.78
CA THR A 47 2.82 2.21 4.72
C THR A 47 1.44 1.88 4.17
N LEU A 48 0.56 2.88 4.15
CA LEU A 48 -0.75 2.79 3.52
C LEU A 48 -0.69 3.40 2.11
N TYR A 49 -1.25 2.71 1.11
CA TYR A 49 -1.16 3.16 -0.28
C TYR A 49 -2.41 2.84 -1.11
N PRO A 50 -2.73 3.64 -2.13
CA PRO A 50 -3.78 3.29 -3.09
C PRO A 50 -3.28 2.26 -4.11
N LYS A 51 -4.08 1.23 -4.41
CA LYS A 51 -3.86 0.33 -5.55
C LYS A 51 -4.30 0.97 -6.86
N ILE A 52 -3.72 0.53 -7.97
CA ILE A 52 -4.12 1.00 -9.31
C ILE A 52 -5.59 0.69 -9.59
N SER A 53 -6.07 -0.50 -9.24
CA SER A 53 -7.46 -0.91 -9.50
C SER A 53 -8.48 -0.17 -8.65
N MET A 54 -8.27 -0.14 -7.33
CA MET A 54 -9.27 0.33 -6.37
C MET A 54 -9.04 1.76 -5.86
N GLY A 55 -7.84 2.32 -6.08
CA GLY A 55 -7.49 3.64 -5.59
C GLY A 55 -7.73 3.78 -4.08
N ASP A 56 -8.51 4.78 -3.70
CA ASP A 56 -8.96 5.03 -2.34
C ASP A 56 -10.30 4.34 -1.99
N GLY A 57 -10.88 3.57 -2.92
CA GLY A 57 -12.16 2.86 -2.74
C GLY A 57 -13.40 3.60 -3.23
N GLN A 58 -13.29 4.76 -3.88
CA GLN A 58 -14.45 5.43 -4.49
C GLN A 58 -15.16 4.54 -5.51
N GLN A 59 -14.42 3.66 -6.18
CA GLN A 59 -14.90 2.74 -7.19
C GLN A 59 -15.16 1.31 -6.66
N ALA A 60 -15.25 1.11 -5.34
CA ALA A 60 -15.37 -0.23 -4.72
C ALA A 60 -16.60 -1.03 -5.19
N ASN A 61 -17.63 -0.37 -5.73
CA ASN A 61 -18.82 -1.01 -6.27
C ASN A 61 -18.66 -1.51 -7.72
N ASN A 62 -17.51 -1.28 -8.34
CA ASN A 62 -17.25 -1.71 -9.70
C ASN A 62 -16.57 -3.10 -9.70
N PRO A 63 -17.27 -4.18 -10.07
CA PRO A 63 -16.72 -5.53 -10.05
C PRO A 63 -15.55 -5.70 -11.02
N TRP A 64 -15.54 -5.01 -12.16
CA TRP A 64 -14.41 -5.09 -13.10
C TRP A 64 -13.11 -4.57 -12.52
N LEU A 65 -13.19 -3.54 -11.67
CA LEU A 65 -12.00 -3.06 -10.96
C LEU A 65 -11.57 -4.03 -9.85
N GLN A 66 -12.52 -4.74 -9.22
CA GLN A 66 -12.21 -5.81 -8.27
C GLN A 66 -11.52 -6.99 -8.96
N GLU A 67 -11.91 -7.32 -10.19
CA GLU A 67 -11.30 -8.38 -10.99
C GLU A 67 -9.94 -7.99 -11.57
N MET A 68 -9.62 -6.70 -11.65
CA MET A 68 -8.36 -6.23 -12.20
C MET A 68 -7.18 -6.70 -11.35
N PRO A 69 -6.27 -7.55 -11.87
CA PRO A 69 -5.15 -8.05 -11.12
C PRO A 69 -4.17 -6.94 -10.76
N ASP A 70 -3.63 -7.00 -9.56
CA ASP A 70 -2.51 -6.15 -9.17
C ASP A 70 -1.30 -6.43 -10.09
N PRO A 71 -0.64 -5.40 -10.65
CA PRO A 71 0.42 -5.60 -11.64
C PRO A 71 1.67 -6.30 -11.07
N ILE A 72 1.87 -6.28 -9.74
CA ILE A 72 3.02 -6.90 -9.08
C ILE A 72 2.65 -8.29 -8.55
N SER A 73 1.63 -8.36 -7.70
CA SER A 73 1.24 -9.60 -7.02
C SER A 73 0.31 -10.50 -7.83
N ARG A 74 -0.39 -9.94 -8.82
CA ARG A 74 -1.44 -10.59 -9.64
C ARG A 74 -2.68 -11.01 -8.85
N VAL A 75 -2.82 -10.55 -7.62
CA VAL A 75 -3.99 -10.81 -6.79
C VAL A 75 -5.12 -9.88 -7.19
N SER A 76 -6.32 -10.45 -7.34
CA SER A 76 -7.59 -9.76 -7.55
C SER A 76 -8.46 -9.88 -6.30
N TRP A 77 -9.51 -9.09 -6.19
CA TRP A 77 -10.57 -9.16 -5.18
C TRP A 77 -10.15 -8.88 -3.74
N ASP A 78 -8.87 -8.74 -3.44
CA ASP A 78 -8.36 -8.58 -2.08
C ASP A 78 -7.33 -7.45 -1.93
N ASN A 79 -7.21 -6.94 -0.71
CA ASN A 79 -5.99 -6.35 -0.22
C ASN A 79 -5.34 -7.27 0.82
N TYR A 80 -4.07 -7.08 1.03
CA TYR A 80 -3.23 -7.93 1.84
C TYR A 80 -2.11 -7.09 2.47
N LEU A 81 -1.55 -7.62 3.55
CA LEU A 81 -0.34 -7.07 4.14
C LEU A 81 0.88 -7.58 3.37
N THR A 82 1.63 -6.70 2.72
CA THR A 82 2.91 -7.08 2.12
C THR A 82 3.98 -7.15 3.19
N VAL A 83 4.75 -8.23 3.17
CA VAL A 83 5.79 -8.52 4.18
C VAL A 83 7.06 -9.00 3.49
N SER A 84 8.23 -8.62 4.02
CA SER A 84 9.50 -9.13 3.50
C SER A 84 9.66 -10.64 3.75
N LYS A 85 10.46 -11.31 2.92
CA LYS A 85 10.74 -12.75 3.10
C LYS A 85 11.42 -13.05 4.45
N SER A 86 12.26 -12.15 4.95
CA SER A 86 12.91 -12.30 6.25
C SER A 86 11.93 -12.17 7.40
N ASP A 87 11.07 -11.14 7.37
CA ASP A 87 10.08 -10.93 8.42
C ASP A 87 9.03 -12.02 8.43
N ALA A 88 8.59 -12.49 7.26
CA ALA A 88 7.68 -13.61 7.16
C ALA A 88 8.26 -14.88 7.82
N LYS A 89 9.55 -15.16 7.61
CA LYS A 89 10.24 -16.25 8.28
C LYS A 89 10.28 -16.06 9.80
N ASP A 90 10.63 -14.86 10.26
CA ASP A 90 10.74 -14.53 11.68
C ASP A 90 9.36 -14.62 12.39
N LEU A 91 8.28 -14.27 11.69
CA LEU A 91 6.88 -14.35 12.17
C LEU A 91 6.22 -15.72 11.95
N GLY A 92 6.85 -16.65 11.24
CA GLY A 92 6.27 -17.95 10.89
C GLY A 92 5.17 -17.89 9.84
N LEU A 93 5.11 -16.81 9.03
CA LEU A 93 4.14 -16.60 7.97
C LEU A 93 4.57 -17.33 6.70
N LYS A 94 3.60 -17.87 5.95
CA LYS A 94 3.86 -18.68 4.74
C LYS A 94 2.91 -18.27 3.62
N ASN A 95 3.43 -18.26 2.40
CA ASN A 95 2.65 -18.36 1.18
C ASN A 95 2.96 -19.72 0.52
N ILE A 96 1.94 -20.50 0.21
CA ILE A 96 2.07 -21.86 -0.29
C ILE A 96 1.19 -22.00 -1.53
N ASN A 97 1.79 -22.42 -2.64
CA ASN A 97 1.01 -22.84 -3.79
C ASN A 97 0.55 -24.28 -3.56
N ASP A 98 -0.74 -24.51 -3.72
CA ASP A 98 -1.29 -25.86 -3.67
C ASP A 98 -1.08 -26.60 -5.02
N SER A 99 -1.54 -27.87 -5.08
CA SER A 99 -1.43 -28.69 -6.28
C SER A 99 -2.23 -28.15 -7.48
N ASN A 100 -3.21 -27.28 -7.23
CA ASN A 100 -4.04 -26.65 -8.26
C ASN A 100 -3.50 -25.28 -8.68
N GLY A 101 -2.38 -24.84 -8.09
CA GLY A 101 -1.74 -23.57 -8.37
C GLY A 101 -2.36 -22.40 -7.61
N ALA A 102 -3.31 -22.63 -6.70
CA ALA A 102 -3.85 -21.58 -5.85
C ALA A 102 -2.80 -21.11 -4.84
N LEU A 103 -2.76 -19.80 -4.63
CA LEU A 103 -1.87 -19.19 -3.65
C LEU A 103 -2.58 -19.08 -2.30
N ASN A 104 -2.15 -19.87 -1.35
CA ASN A 104 -2.62 -19.84 0.03
C ASN A 104 -1.67 -19.04 0.91
N SER A 105 -2.22 -18.26 1.84
CA SER A 105 -1.44 -17.49 2.80
C SER A 105 -1.96 -17.65 4.22
N ASN A 106 -1.10 -17.33 5.19
CA ASN A 106 -1.57 -17.12 6.55
C ASN A 106 -2.22 -15.74 6.70
N TYR A 107 -3.09 -15.62 7.71
CA TYR A 107 -3.51 -14.33 8.22
C TYR A 107 -2.50 -13.78 9.23
N ALA A 108 -2.46 -12.46 9.34
CA ALA A 108 -1.82 -11.75 10.43
C ALA A 108 -2.82 -10.83 11.14
N SER A 109 -2.58 -10.63 12.42
CA SER A 109 -3.18 -9.58 13.23
C SER A 109 -2.27 -8.38 13.20
N VAL A 110 -2.77 -7.25 12.75
CA VAL A 110 -2.04 -5.97 12.73
C VAL A 110 -2.69 -5.03 13.73
N SER A 111 -1.90 -4.53 14.67
CA SER A 111 -2.39 -3.69 15.75
C SER A 111 -1.70 -2.32 15.78
N LEU A 112 -2.51 -1.28 15.91
CA LEU A 112 -2.09 0.12 16.03
C LEU A 112 -2.99 0.84 17.03
N GLU A 113 -2.43 1.33 18.14
CA GLU A 113 -3.12 2.18 19.12
C GLU A 113 -4.50 1.64 19.57
N GLY A 114 -4.56 0.35 19.86
CA GLY A 114 -5.78 -0.29 20.35
C GLY A 114 -6.76 -0.73 19.25
N LYS A 115 -6.49 -0.43 17.99
CA LYS A 115 -7.20 -0.99 16.84
C LYS A 115 -6.46 -2.20 16.32
N THR A 116 -7.19 -3.23 15.96
CA THR A 116 -6.62 -4.48 15.42
C THR A 116 -7.43 -4.92 14.20
N ILE A 117 -6.74 -5.24 13.12
CA ILE A 117 -7.34 -5.86 11.94
C ILE A 117 -6.70 -7.20 11.66
N LYS A 118 -7.51 -8.14 11.16
CA LYS A 118 -7.06 -9.42 10.63
C LYS A 118 -6.94 -9.29 9.11
N VAL A 119 -5.76 -9.55 8.57
CA VAL A 119 -5.47 -9.35 7.15
C VAL A 119 -4.65 -10.51 6.59
N PRO A 120 -4.91 -11.00 5.35
CA PRO A 120 -4.06 -12.01 4.73
C PRO A 120 -2.70 -11.42 4.37
N VAL A 121 -1.67 -12.25 4.36
CA VAL A 121 -0.28 -11.83 4.16
C VAL A 121 0.23 -12.24 2.79
N LEU A 122 0.81 -11.32 2.06
CA LEU A 122 1.57 -11.61 0.84
C LEU A 122 3.06 -11.37 1.09
N ILE A 123 3.85 -12.41 0.92
CA ILE A 123 5.32 -12.31 1.00
C ILE A 123 5.81 -11.69 -0.31
N GLN A 124 6.38 -10.49 -0.21
CA GLN A 124 6.88 -9.76 -1.38
C GLN A 124 8.40 -9.79 -1.43
N PRO A 125 8.99 -10.51 -2.42
CA PRO A 125 10.44 -10.50 -2.63
C PRO A 125 10.96 -9.09 -2.90
N GLY A 126 12.09 -8.74 -2.28
CA GLY A 126 12.72 -7.42 -2.44
C GLY A 126 12.19 -6.34 -1.49
N GLN A 127 11.15 -6.60 -0.71
CA GLN A 127 10.68 -5.67 0.31
C GLN A 127 11.70 -5.56 1.45
N ALA A 128 11.90 -4.35 1.98
CA ALA A 128 12.82 -4.10 3.07
C ALA A 128 12.35 -4.77 4.36
N LYS A 129 13.29 -5.30 5.15
CA LYS A 129 13.00 -5.85 6.48
C LYS A 129 12.46 -4.75 7.41
N GLY A 130 11.43 -5.10 8.19
CA GLY A 130 10.76 -4.18 9.13
C GLY A 130 9.74 -3.26 8.47
N SER A 131 9.55 -3.31 7.13
CA SER A 131 8.54 -2.53 6.44
C SER A 131 7.38 -3.41 5.96
N VAL A 132 6.16 -2.93 6.11
CA VAL A 132 4.94 -3.61 5.65
C VAL A 132 4.03 -2.62 4.93
N GLY A 133 3.26 -3.12 3.98
CA GLY A 133 2.34 -2.29 3.21
C GLY A 133 0.92 -2.84 3.23
N LEU A 134 -0.06 -1.94 3.30
CA LEU A 134 -1.48 -2.29 3.19
C LEU A 134 -2.17 -1.29 2.27
N SER A 135 -2.91 -1.78 1.28
CA SER A 135 -3.61 -0.90 0.36
C SER A 135 -4.98 -0.49 0.86
N PHE A 136 -5.40 0.71 0.45
CA PHE A 136 -6.76 1.21 0.60
C PHE A 136 -7.74 0.57 -0.38
N GLY A 137 -9.01 0.91 -0.23
CA GLY A 137 -10.06 0.67 -1.23
C GLY A 137 -10.91 -0.57 -0.98
N TYR A 138 -10.65 -1.31 0.07
CA TYR A 138 -11.30 -2.57 0.44
C TYR A 138 -11.97 -2.50 1.81
N GLY A 139 -12.64 -3.61 2.20
CA GLY A 139 -13.24 -3.75 3.53
C GLY A 139 -14.55 -3.00 3.71
N ARG A 140 -15.22 -2.60 2.64
CA ARG A 140 -16.54 -1.97 2.70
C ARG A 140 -17.58 -3.02 3.06
N SER A 141 -18.30 -2.82 4.16
CA SER A 141 -19.32 -3.74 4.68
C SER A 141 -20.76 -3.28 4.44
N SER A 142 -20.96 -2.04 3.99
CA SER A 142 -22.27 -1.45 3.73
C SER A 142 -22.28 -0.67 2.42
N GLY A 143 -23.46 -0.55 1.80
CA GLY A 143 -23.63 0.18 0.54
C GLY A 143 -23.06 -0.54 -0.70
N VAL A 144 -22.65 -1.81 -0.57
CA VAL A 144 -22.17 -2.68 -1.66
C VAL A 144 -22.88 -4.03 -1.58
N LYS A 145 -22.99 -4.72 -2.71
CA LYS A 145 -23.47 -6.11 -2.74
C LYS A 145 -22.54 -6.99 -1.91
N LYS A 146 -23.09 -8.05 -1.30
CA LYS A 146 -22.34 -8.96 -0.44
C LYS A 146 -21.11 -9.57 -1.14
N GLU A 147 -21.25 -9.88 -2.41
CA GLU A 147 -20.20 -10.46 -3.25
C GLU A 147 -19.02 -9.50 -3.49
N LEU A 148 -19.23 -8.19 -3.28
CA LEU A 148 -18.22 -7.16 -3.42
C LEU A 148 -17.61 -6.73 -2.06
N GLN A 149 -18.04 -7.35 -0.97
CA GLN A 149 -17.51 -7.09 0.37
C GLN A 149 -16.25 -7.91 0.60
N THR A 150 -15.14 -7.45 0.05
CA THR A 150 -13.85 -8.14 0.07
C THR A 150 -12.78 -7.33 0.78
N GLY A 151 -11.75 -8.02 1.25
CA GLY A 151 -10.57 -7.42 1.89
C GLY A 151 -10.86 -6.75 3.23
N VAL A 152 -9.93 -5.89 3.65
CA VAL A 152 -9.97 -5.19 4.94
C VAL A 152 -9.90 -3.68 4.76
N ASN A 153 -10.48 -2.95 5.71
CA ASN A 153 -10.51 -1.49 5.67
C ASN A 153 -9.19 -0.89 6.17
N GLY A 154 -8.28 -0.57 5.26
CA GLY A 154 -7.00 0.08 5.59
C GLY A 154 -7.14 1.49 6.19
N PHE A 155 -8.28 2.18 5.97
CA PHE A 155 -8.51 3.51 6.55
C PHE A 155 -8.64 3.52 8.07
N GLU A 156 -8.84 2.37 8.70
CA GLU A 156 -8.84 2.29 10.16
C GLU A 156 -7.49 2.70 10.77
N PHE A 157 -6.42 2.56 10.00
CA PHE A 157 -5.07 2.95 10.39
C PHE A 157 -4.62 4.28 9.80
N TYR A 158 -5.47 4.93 9.00
CA TYR A 158 -5.10 6.21 8.39
C TYR A 158 -5.10 7.34 9.41
N LYS A 159 -3.97 8.04 9.50
CA LYS A 159 -3.78 9.23 10.32
C LYS A 159 -3.14 10.35 9.51
N ASN A 160 -3.87 11.42 9.28
CA ASN A 160 -3.39 12.75 8.89
C ASN A 160 -2.14 12.80 7.98
N LEU A 161 -2.14 12.12 6.83
CA LEU A 161 -1.02 12.15 5.87
C LEU A 161 0.32 11.66 6.44
N VAL A 162 0.34 10.95 7.54
CA VAL A 162 1.55 10.28 8.04
C VAL A 162 1.89 9.16 7.08
N SER A 163 3.08 9.23 6.46
CA SER A 163 3.51 8.30 5.42
C SER A 163 3.76 6.88 5.97
N THR A 164 4.23 6.78 7.21
CA THR A 164 4.52 5.52 7.88
C THR A 164 4.03 5.55 9.31
N GLN A 165 3.60 4.39 9.81
CA GLN A 165 3.11 4.22 11.18
C GLN A 165 3.70 2.96 11.78
N SER A 166 3.99 2.99 13.09
CA SER A 166 4.49 1.82 13.80
C SER A 166 3.37 0.88 14.17
N VAL A 167 3.47 -0.39 13.77
CA VAL A 167 2.46 -1.42 14.00
C VAL A 167 3.08 -2.68 14.59
N LYS A 168 2.29 -3.39 15.41
CA LYS A 168 2.62 -4.75 15.87
C LYS A 168 1.94 -5.77 14.97
N ILE A 169 2.65 -6.85 14.66
CA ILE A 169 2.18 -7.92 13.79
C ILE A 169 2.34 -9.25 14.52
N GLU A 170 1.26 -10.02 14.53
CA GLU A 170 1.23 -11.37 15.06
C GLU A 170 0.65 -12.32 14.02
N SER A 171 1.25 -13.51 13.86
CA SER A 171 0.74 -14.50 12.93
C SER A 171 -0.53 -15.15 13.48
N ILE A 172 -1.50 -15.40 12.59
CA ILE A 172 -2.73 -16.16 12.90
C ILE A 172 -2.66 -17.47 12.14
N ASN A 173 -2.90 -18.58 12.84
CA ASN A 173 -2.90 -19.92 12.25
C ASN A 173 -4.23 -20.22 11.52
N GLU A 174 -4.55 -19.37 10.57
CA GLU A 174 -5.66 -19.53 9.63
C GLU A 174 -5.15 -19.28 8.22
N THR A 175 -5.81 -19.88 7.24
CA THR A 175 -5.41 -19.83 5.84
C THR A 175 -6.39 -19.01 5.02
N HIS A 176 -5.86 -18.21 4.10
CA HIS A 176 -6.58 -17.45 3.09
C HIS A 176 -6.16 -17.90 1.70
N GLU A 177 -7.12 -18.09 0.82
CA GLU A 177 -6.88 -18.41 -0.58
C GLU A 177 -7.04 -17.16 -1.44
N PHE A 178 -5.97 -16.75 -2.12
CA PHE A 178 -6.01 -15.59 -2.99
C PHE A 178 -6.56 -15.92 -4.38
N ALA A 179 -7.43 -15.07 -4.90
CA ALA A 179 -7.75 -15.03 -6.32
C ALA A 179 -6.55 -14.42 -7.07
N CYS A 180 -5.70 -15.26 -7.63
CA CYS A 180 -4.47 -14.85 -8.29
C CYS A 180 -4.44 -15.30 -9.74
N VAL A 181 -4.10 -14.40 -10.66
CA VAL A 181 -3.93 -14.76 -12.07
C VAL A 181 -2.67 -15.60 -12.23
N GLN A 182 -2.82 -16.77 -12.82
CA GLN A 182 -1.73 -17.72 -13.07
C GLN A 182 -0.99 -17.43 -14.39
N LEU A 183 0.30 -17.72 -14.41
CA LEU A 183 1.05 -17.84 -15.66
C LEU A 183 0.89 -19.27 -16.19
N HIS A 184 0.36 -19.42 -17.41
CA HIS A 184 0.24 -20.72 -18.08
C HIS A 184 1.52 -21.22 -18.76
N ASN A 185 2.67 -20.57 -18.51
CA ASN A 185 3.94 -20.84 -19.19
C ASN A 185 4.96 -21.57 -18.30
N THR A 186 4.51 -22.33 -17.34
CA THR A 186 5.38 -23.22 -16.52
C THR A 186 4.97 -24.64 -16.69
#